data_36998c30b747b7a5781f1086a6c7aebf
#
_entry.id   36998c30b747b7a5781f1086a6c7aebf
#
_cell.length_a   1.000
_cell.length_b   1.000
_cell.length_c   1.000
_cell.angle_alpha   90.00
_cell.angle_beta   90.00
_cell.angle_gamma   90.00
#
_symmetry.space_group_name_H-M   'P 1'
#
loop_
_entity.id
_entity.type
_entity.pdbx_description
1 polymer ?
#
loop_
_entity_poly.entity_id
_entity_poly.type
_entity_poly.pdbx_seq_one_letter_code
_entity_poly.pdbx_strand_id
1 'polypeptide(L)'
;MGPGPSDVSPRVLEALARPTIGHLDPAFQTLMDEIKDLLRYAFKTENTLTFPVSAPGSAGMETCFANLIEHGDKVIVCVNGVFGTRMVENVTRCGGEAVVINDDWGTPVSIDKATEALKAHPDAKILAFVAAETSTGVASDTKTLCALAREHDCLTIVDAVTSLGGSELDVDGWGIDAIYSGSQKCLS
;
A
#
# COMPACT_ATOMS: atom_id res chain seq x y z
N MET A 1 17.55 -16.25 1.58
CA MET A 1 17.16 -14.82 1.59
C MET A 1 15.80 -14.72 2.27
N GLY A 2 15.59 -13.72 3.12
CA GLY A 2 14.32 -13.47 3.81
C GLY A 2 13.56 -12.31 3.16
N PRO A 3 12.32 -12.02 3.61
CA PRO A 3 11.48 -10.96 3.06
C PRO A 3 11.92 -9.54 3.45
N GLY A 4 13.09 -9.37 3.97
CA GLY A 4 13.64 -8.12 4.49
C GLY A 4 13.64 -8.05 6.02
N PRO A 5 14.19 -6.97 6.62
CA PRO A 5 14.70 -5.78 5.89
C PRO A 5 15.86 -6.10 4.97
N SER A 6 16.11 -5.22 3.98
CA SER A 6 17.25 -5.33 3.07
C SER A 6 18.56 -4.91 3.74
N ASP A 7 19.68 -5.27 3.13
CA ASP A 7 20.98 -4.72 3.53
C ASP A 7 20.99 -3.21 3.21
N VAL A 8 21.24 -2.41 4.23
CA VAL A 8 21.17 -0.95 4.11
C VAL A 8 22.43 -0.42 3.44
N SER A 9 22.27 0.43 2.42
CA SER A 9 23.38 1.09 1.74
C SER A 9 24.24 1.90 2.72
N PRO A 10 25.60 1.87 2.61
CA PRO A 10 26.47 2.72 3.42
C PRO A 10 26.09 4.20 3.39
N ARG A 11 25.62 4.72 2.27
CA ARG A 11 25.14 6.11 2.14
C ARG A 11 23.93 6.40 3.03
N VAL A 12 23.03 5.43 3.18
CA VAL A 12 21.86 5.54 4.07
C VAL A 12 22.30 5.50 5.52
N LEU A 13 23.23 4.60 5.89
CA LEU A 13 23.80 4.53 7.25
C LEU A 13 24.51 5.83 7.64
N GLU A 14 25.28 6.43 6.73
CA GLU A 14 25.92 7.73 6.93
C GLU A 14 24.87 8.85 7.13
N ALA A 15 23.78 8.84 6.38
CA ALA A 15 22.68 9.79 6.54
C ALA A 15 21.98 9.64 7.89
N LEU A 16 21.74 8.41 8.35
CA LEU A 16 21.15 8.12 9.65
C LEU A 16 22.04 8.57 10.84
N ALA A 17 23.35 8.63 10.65
CA ALA A 17 24.31 9.09 11.66
C ALA A 17 24.44 10.62 11.75
N ARG A 18 23.77 11.40 10.89
CA ARG A 18 23.82 12.86 10.91
C ARG A 18 23.11 13.43 12.14
N PRO A 19 23.53 14.64 12.61
CA PRO A 19 22.81 15.35 13.66
C PRO A 19 21.34 15.58 13.29
N THR A 20 20.46 15.47 14.27
CA THR A 20 19.03 15.76 14.10
C THR A 20 18.79 17.24 13.83
N ILE A 21 17.82 17.56 12.98
CA ILE A 21 17.40 18.90 12.64
C ILE A 21 16.01 19.14 13.26
N GLY A 22 15.78 20.33 13.79
CA GLY A 22 14.47 20.71 14.34
C GLY A 22 13.38 20.69 13.26
N HIS A 23 12.19 20.23 13.59
CA HIS A 23 11.10 20.07 12.63
C HIS A 23 10.56 21.39 12.03
N LEU A 24 10.86 22.54 12.66
CA LEU A 24 10.53 23.87 12.16
C LEU A 24 11.72 24.57 11.48
N ASP A 25 12.88 23.93 11.42
CA ASP A 25 14.04 24.46 10.73
C ASP A 25 13.77 24.49 9.22
N PRO A 26 14.08 25.61 8.52
CA PRO A 26 13.92 25.67 7.06
C PRO A 26 14.66 24.57 6.30
N ALA A 27 15.81 24.10 6.80
CA ALA A 27 16.54 22.98 6.21
C ALA A 27 15.75 21.67 6.32
N PHE A 28 15.01 21.45 7.41
CA PHE A 28 14.14 20.29 7.56
C PHE A 28 12.95 20.37 6.59
N GLN A 29 12.35 21.54 6.43
CA GLN A 29 11.24 21.74 5.48
C GLN A 29 11.70 21.45 4.04
N THR A 30 12.85 21.96 3.64
CA THR A 30 13.46 21.67 2.32
C THR A 30 13.68 20.16 2.14
N LEU A 31 14.24 19.49 3.14
CA LEU A 31 14.46 18.04 3.12
C LEU A 31 13.14 17.27 2.95
N MET A 32 12.08 17.68 3.65
CA MET A 32 10.76 17.04 3.54
C MET A 32 10.13 17.22 2.16
N ASP A 33 10.32 18.39 1.54
CA ASP A 33 9.82 18.63 0.19
C ASP A 33 10.59 17.79 -0.84
N GLU A 34 11.92 17.69 -0.73
CA GLU A 34 12.74 16.80 -1.55
C GLU A 34 12.30 15.33 -1.40
N ILE A 35 12.03 14.88 -0.18
CA ILE A 35 11.53 13.51 0.08
C ILE A 35 10.19 13.28 -0.61
N LYS A 36 9.25 14.22 -0.53
CA LYS A 36 7.94 14.09 -1.21
C LYS A 36 8.09 14.01 -2.73
N ASP A 37 9.00 14.80 -3.31
CA ASP A 37 9.29 14.75 -4.74
C ASP A 37 9.88 13.40 -5.15
N LEU A 38 10.84 12.88 -4.39
CA LEU A 38 11.44 11.57 -4.62
C LEU A 38 10.42 10.43 -4.45
N LEU A 39 9.51 10.54 -3.49
CA LEU A 39 8.43 9.58 -3.32
C LEU A 39 7.46 9.62 -4.52
N ARG A 40 7.06 10.80 -5.00
CA ARG A 40 6.25 10.90 -6.22
C ARG A 40 6.94 10.24 -7.41
N TYR A 41 8.24 10.48 -7.57
CA TYR A 41 9.02 9.81 -8.60
C TYR A 41 9.01 8.29 -8.46
N ALA A 42 9.24 7.78 -7.25
CA ALA A 42 9.28 6.34 -6.98
C ALA A 42 7.94 5.64 -7.21
N PHE A 43 6.84 6.29 -6.83
CA PHE A 43 5.48 5.81 -7.02
C PHE A 43 4.91 6.08 -8.43
N LYS A 44 5.60 6.88 -9.24
CA LYS A 44 5.11 7.40 -10.53
C LYS A 44 3.74 8.07 -10.37
N THR A 45 3.69 9.13 -9.57
CA THR A 45 2.47 9.90 -9.31
C THR A 45 2.74 11.39 -9.24
N GLU A 46 1.80 12.19 -9.72
CA GLU A 46 1.77 13.65 -9.55
C GLU A 46 0.96 14.08 -8.31
N ASN A 47 0.41 13.12 -7.56
CA ASN A 47 -0.44 13.41 -6.42
C ASN A 47 0.35 14.13 -5.30
N THR A 48 -0.15 15.31 -4.93
CA THR A 48 0.49 16.15 -3.89
C THR A 48 0.36 15.55 -2.49
N LEU A 49 -0.66 14.69 -2.25
CA LEU A 49 -0.82 13.96 -0.99
C LEU A 49 0.09 12.73 -0.95
N THR A 50 1.38 12.96 -1.14
CA THR A 50 2.44 11.94 -1.08
C THR A 50 3.45 12.37 -0.02
N PHE A 51 3.58 11.58 1.06
CA PHE A 51 4.39 11.97 2.21
C PHE A 51 4.88 10.74 3.01
N PRO A 52 6.00 10.86 3.72
CA PRO A 52 6.47 9.83 4.63
C PRO A 52 5.71 9.88 5.95
N VAL A 53 5.40 8.70 6.50
CA VAL A 53 4.91 8.52 7.87
C VAL A 53 6.07 8.03 8.73
N SER A 54 6.35 8.70 9.86
CA SER A 54 7.46 8.35 10.77
C SER A 54 7.09 7.12 11.62
N ALA A 55 6.98 5.95 10.96
CA ALA A 55 6.59 4.69 11.57
C ALA A 55 6.84 3.53 10.59
N PRO A 56 6.70 2.26 11.01
CA PRO A 56 6.75 1.11 10.10
C PRO A 56 5.65 1.14 9.02
N GLY A 57 5.82 0.34 7.95
CA GLY A 57 4.83 0.22 6.87
C GLY A 57 3.40 -0.11 7.34
N SER A 58 3.24 -0.77 8.50
CA SER A 58 1.92 -1.00 9.11
C SER A 58 1.18 0.30 9.46
N ALA A 59 1.89 1.38 9.77
CA ALA A 59 1.26 2.68 9.99
C ALA A 59 0.82 3.33 8.67
N GLY A 60 1.52 3.06 7.57
CA GLY A 60 1.05 3.43 6.23
C GLY A 60 -0.26 2.71 5.88
N MET A 61 -0.34 1.40 6.17
CA MET A 61 -1.58 0.64 6.08
C MET A 61 -2.70 1.31 6.90
N GLU A 62 -2.49 1.48 8.19
CA GLU A 62 -3.48 2.10 9.09
C GLU A 62 -3.88 3.50 8.62
N THR A 63 -2.93 4.31 8.14
CA THR A 63 -3.21 5.64 7.60
C THR A 63 -4.21 5.57 6.43
N CYS A 64 -4.03 4.66 5.48
CA CYS A 64 -4.97 4.51 4.36
C CYS A 64 -6.35 4.08 4.85
N PHE A 65 -6.44 3.04 5.67
CA PHE A 65 -7.72 2.51 6.14
C PHE A 65 -8.46 3.51 7.05
N ALA A 66 -7.78 4.11 8.02
CA ALA A 66 -8.40 5.04 8.97
C ALA A 66 -8.90 6.35 8.33
N ASN A 67 -8.32 6.76 7.19
CA ASN A 67 -8.75 7.98 6.50
C ASN A 67 -9.80 7.73 5.41
N LEU A 68 -9.94 6.50 4.92
CA LEU A 68 -10.85 6.19 3.81
C LEU A 68 -12.09 5.41 4.24
N ILE A 69 -12.09 4.80 5.44
CA ILE A 69 -13.23 4.03 5.93
C ILE A 69 -14.02 4.84 6.94
N GLU A 70 -15.30 4.95 6.71
CA GLU A 70 -16.29 5.40 7.67
C GLU A 70 -17.05 4.21 8.27
N HIS A 71 -17.69 4.41 9.42
CA HIS A 71 -18.45 3.35 10.08
C HIS A 71 -19.55 2.78 9.17
N GLY A 72 -19.51 1.50 8.93
CA GLY A 72 -20.46 0.79 8.07
C GLY A 72 -20.06 0.71 6.59
N ASP A 73 -18.98 1.35 6.17
CA ASP A 73 -18.45 1.19 4.81
C ASP A 73 -18.07 -0.26 4.54
N LYS A 74 -18.47 -0.76 3.37
CA LYS A 74 -18.11 -2.10 2.92
C LYS A 74 -16.79 -2.08 2.17
N VAL A 75 -15.88 -2.96 2.55
CA VAL A 75 -14.54 -3.09 1.96
C VAL A 75 -14.30 -4.53 1.54
N ILE A 76 -14.07 -4.75 0.25
CA ILE A 76 -13.64 -6.04 -0.28
C ILE A 76 -12.14 -6.18 -0.03
N VAL A 77 -11.72 -7.24 0.67
CA VAL A 77 -10.32 -7.49 1.00
C VAL A 77 -9.88 -8.82 0.40
N CYS A 78 -8.89 -8.78 -0.49
CA CYS A 78 -8.29 -9.97 -1.06
C CYS A 78 -7.19 -10.50 -0.12
N VAL A 79 -7.33 -11.74 0.32
CA VAL A 79 -6.44 -12.39 1.29
C VAL A 79 -5.78 -13.60 0.65
N ASN A 80 -4.48 -13.50 0.42
CA ASN A 80 -3.62 -14.60 -0.03
C ASN A 80 -2.35 -14.73 0.83
N GLY A 81 -2.39 -14.17 2.05
CA GLY A 81 -1.33 -14.25 3.04
C GLY A 81 -1.60 -13.39 4.28
N VAL A 82 -0.56 -13.22 5.10
CA VAL A 82 -0.63 -12.54 6.40
C VAL A 82 -1.03 -11.07 6.27
N PHE A 83 -0.51 -10.35 5.24
CA PHE A 83 -0.76 -8.91 5.13
C PHE A 83 -2.17 -8.61 4.65
N GLY A 84 -2.74 -9.45 3.78
CA GLY A 84 -4.16 -9.39 3.48
C GLY A 84 -5.03 -9.61 4.72
N THR A 85 -4.66 -10.56 5.60
CA THR A 85 -5.37 -10.78 6.88
C THR A 85 -5.30 -9.54 7.79
N ARG A 86 -4.17 -8.82 7.83
CA ARG A 86 -4.06 -7.57 8.58
C ARG A 86 -4.95 -6.45 8.03
N MET A 87 -5.15 -6.40 6.72
CA MET A 87 -6.11 -5.45 6.11
C MET A 87 -7.53 -5.71 6.64
N VAL A 88 -7.97 -6.97 6.72
CA VAL A 88 -9.28 -7.33 7.30
C VAL A 88 -9.41 -6.81 8.73
N GLU A 89 -8.37 -6.97 9.55
CA GLU A 89 -8.36 -6.45 10.91
C GLU A 89 -8.47 -4.91 10.95
N ASN A 90 -7.74 -4.20 10.07
CA ASN A 90 -7.84 -2.75 9.97
C ASN A 90 -9.24 -2.29 9.58
N VAL A 91 -9.88 -2.92 8.59
CA VAL A 91 -11.27 -2.62 8.20
C VAL A 91 -12.19 -2.71 9.41
N THR A 92 -12.11 -3.83 10.14
CA THR A 92 -12.96 -4.07 11.32
C THR A 92 -12.71 -3.04 12.43
N ARG A 93 -11.44 -2.70 12.68
CA ARG A 93 -11.07 -1.68 13.70
C ARG A 93 -11.53 -0.29 13.34
N CYS A 94 -11.60 0.05 12.06
CA CYS A 94 -12.15 1.31 11.57
C CYS A 94 -13.70 1.34 11.58
N GLY A 95 -14.35 0.23 11.95
CA GLY A 95 -15.81 0.13 11.97
C GLY A 95 -16.42 -0.18 10.62
N GLY A 96 -15.64 -0.59 9.64
CA GLY A 96 -16.09 -1.05 8.34
C GLY A 96 -16.53 -2.53 8.34
N GLU A 97 -17.21 -2.93 7.28
CA GLU A 97 -17.62 -4.30 7.00
C GLU A 97 -16.65 -4.94 5.99
N ALA A 98 -15.88 -5.94 6.42
CA ALA A 98 -14.95 -6.64 5.54
C ALA A 98 -15.62 -7.77 4.77
N VAL A 99 -15.67 -7.68 3.45
CA VAL A 99 -16.00 -8.76 2.52
C VAL A 99 -14.70 -9.46 2.12
N VAL A 100 -14.46 -10.65 2.65
CA VAL A 100 -13.16 -11.31 2.49
C VAL A 100 -13.19 -12.29 1.32
N ILE A 101 -12.26 -12.09 0.38
CA ILE A 101 -11.95 -13.04 -0.69
C ILE A 101 -10.70 -13.81 -0.29
N ASN A 102 -10.82 -15.12 -0.12
CA ASN A 102 -9.68 -15.95 0.21
C ASN A 102 -9.15 -16.68 -1.03
N ASP A 103 -7.85 -16.57 -1.25
CA ASP A 103 -7.08 -17.39 -2.17
C ASP A 103 -6.08 -18.25 -1.39
N ASP A 104 -5.65 -19.35 -1.97
CA ASP A 104 -4.65 -20.22 -1.36
C ASP A 104 -3.33 -19.44 -1.20
N TRP A 105 -2.70 -19.60 -0.04
CA TRP A 105 -1.41 -18.96 0.22
C TRP A 105 -0.35 -19.46 -0.77
N GLY A 106 0.33 -18.50 -1.41
CA GLY A 106 1.28 -18.80 -2.49
C GLY A 106 0.68 -18.72 -3.90
N THR A 107 -0.61 -18.38 -4.01
CA THR A 107 -1.25 -18.04 -5.28
C THR A 107 -1.55 -16.53 -5.37
N PRO A 108 -1.56 -15.95 -6.58
CA PRO A 108 -1.97 -14.55 -6.74
C PRO A 108 -3.46 -14.37 -6.43
N VAL A 109 -3.86 -13.14 -6.15
CA VAL A 109 -5.28 -12.78 -6.05
C VAL A 109 -6.02 -13.17 -7.32
N SER A 110 -7.11 -13.91 -7.18
CA SER A 110 -7.95 -14.32 -8.30
C SER A 110 -8.79 -13.16 -8.82
N ILE A 111 -8.56 -12.80 -10.08
CA ILE A 111 -9.34 -11.77 -10.79
C ILE A 111 -10.82 -12.16 -10.88
N ASP A 112 -11.11 -13.45 -11.12
CA ASP A 112 -12.48 -13.94 -11.23
C ASP A 112 -13.23 -13.76 -9.89
N LYS A 113 -12.63 -14.16 -8.76
CA LYS A 113 -13.24 -13.98 -7.44
C LYS A 113 -13.43 -12.50 -7.09
N ALA A 114 -12.45 -11.66 -7.43
CA ALA A 114 -12.58 -10.21 -7.24
C ALA A 114 -13.73 -9.64 -8.06
N THR A 115 -13.86 -10.07 -9.32
CA THR A 115 -14.97 -9.69 -10.19
C THR A 115 -16.33 -10.12 -9.65
N GLU A 116 -16.43 -11.36 -9.16
CA GLU A 116 -17.65 -11.87 -8.57
C GLU A 116 -18.04 -11.10 -7.30
N ALA A 117 -17.07 -10.80 -6.45
CA ALA A 117 -17.31 -10.04 -5.22
C ALA A 117 -17.76 -8.60 -5.50
N LEU A 118 -17.12 -7.90 -6.44
CA LEU A 118 -17.51 -6.55 -6.84
C LEU A 118 -18.94 -6.52 -7.42
N LYS A 119 -19.31 -7.53 -8.21
CA LYS A 119 -20.69 -7.68 -8.72
C LYS A 119 -21.70 -7.99 -7.60
N ALA A 120 -21.32 -8.80 -6.63
CA ALA A 120 -22.18 -9.16 -5.51
C ALA A 120 -22.36 -8.04 -4.49
N HIS A 121 -21.39 -7.13 -4.41
CA HIS A 121 -21.35 -6.00 -3.48
C HIS A 121 -21.16 -4.67 -4.23
N PRO A 122 -22.14 -4.21 -5.02
CA PRO A 122 -22.03 -2.97 -5.78
C PRO A 122 -21.97 -1.71 -4.90
N ASP A 123 -22.22 -1.86 -3.61
CA ASP A 123 -22.11 -0.86 -2.57
C ASP A 123 -20.74 -0.86 -1.86
N ALA A 124 -19.81 -1.73 -2.29
CA ALA A 124 -18.46 -1.74 -1.74
C ALA A 124 -17.71 -0.46 -2.13
N LYS A 125 -17.17 0.22 -1.13
CA LYS A 125 -16.43 1.47 -1.31
C LYS A 125 -14.98 1.24 -1.73
N ILE A 126 -14.36 0.16 -1.26
CA ILE A 126 -12.94 -0.09 -1.42
C ILE A 126 -12.67 -1.56 -1.80
N LEU A 127 -11.76 -1.76 -2.74
CA LEU A 127 -11.06 -3.02 -2.98
C LEU A 127 -9.63 -2.91 -2.43
N ALA A 128 -9.27 -3.74 -1.45
CA ALA A 128 -7.96 -3.73 -0.81
C ALA A 128 -7.21 -5.04 -1.08
N PHE A 129 -5.95 -4.95 -1.45
CA PHE A 129 -5.11 -6.12 -1.72
C PHE A 129 -3.62 -5.82 -1.58
N VAL A 130 -2.80 -6.88 -1.52
CA VAL A 130 -1.34 -6.82 -1.45
C VAL A 130 -0.76 -7.06 -2.84
N ALA A 131 0.02 -6.10 -3.36
CA ALA A 131 0.63 -6.21 -4.69
C ALA A 131 1.67 -7.34 -4.74
N ALA A 132 2.48 -7.48 -3.67
CA ALA A 132 3.37 -8.62 -3.49
C ALA A 132 3.31 -9.09 -2.03
N GLU A 133 2.67 -10.23 -1.80
CA GLU A 133 2.44 -10.76 -0.46
C GLU A 133 3.75 -11.31 0.13
N THR A 134 4.28 -10.59 1.10
CA THR A 134 5.59 -10.88 1.72
C THR A 134 5.64 -12.27 2.36
N SER A 135 4.55 -12.71 2.98
CA SER A 135 4.50 -13.97 3.74
C SER A 135 4.54 -15.21 2.84
N THR A 136 4.18 -15.06 1.58
CA THR A 136 4.08 -16.17 0.61
C THR A 136 4.97 -16.00 -0.61
N GLY A 137 5.48 -14.77 -0.84
CA GLY A 137 6.39 -14.46 -1.95
C GLY A 137 5.69 -14.36 -3.31
N VAL A 138 4.36 -14.16 -3.33
CA VAL A 138 3.58 -14.11 -4.57
C VAL A 138 3.19 -12.68 -4.93
N ALA A 139 3.28 -12.32 -6.20
CA ALA A 139 2.81 -11.05 -6.74
C ALA A 139 1.45 -11.25 -7.43
N SER A 140 0.56 -10.27 -7.26
CA SER A 140 -0.76 -10.22 -7.88
C SER A 140 -0.77 -9.21 -9.04
N ASP A 141 -1.69 -9.37 -9.98
CA ASP A 141 -1.87 -8.45 -11.11
C ASP A 141 -2.55 -7.16 -10.64
N THR A 142 -1.74 -6.27 -10.06
CA THR A 142 -2.19 -4.99 -9.51
C THR A 142 -2.91 -4.14 -10.55
N LYS A 143 -2.38 -4.08 -11.78
CA LYS A 143 -2.96 -3.26 -12.86
C LYS A 143 -4.38 -3.70 -13.20
N THR A 144 -4.59 -5.00 -13.38
CA THR A 144 -5.92 -5.55 -13.70
C THR A 144 -6.89 -5.38 -12.54
N LEU A 145 -6.45 -5.60 -11.28
CA LEU A 145 -7.29 -5.40 -10.11
C LEU A 145 -7.74 -3.94 -9.95
N CYS A 146 -6.86 -2.97 -10.19
CA CYS A 146 -7.21 -1.55 -10.14
C CYS A 146 -8.18 -1.15 -11.27
N ALA A 147 -7.97 -1.65 -12.48
CA ALA A 147 -8.89 -1.42 -13.59
C ALA A 147 -10.29 -1.98 -13.28
N LEU A 148 -10.35 -3.19 -12.74
CA LEU A 148 -11.59 -3.83 -12.33
C LEU A 148 -12.33 -3.05 -11.22
N ALA A 149 -11.63 -2.58 -10.19
CA ALA A 149 -12.22 -1.77 -9.13
C ALA A 149 -12.85 -0.49 -9.71
N ARG A 150 -12.15 0.18 -10.62
CA ARG A 150 -12.65 1.40 -11.28
C ARG A 150 -13.90 1.15 -12.12
N GLU A 151 -14.01 0.01 -12.81
CA GLU A 151 -15.22 -0.37 -13.58
C GLU A 151 -16.46 -0.52 -12.68
N HIS A 152 -16.24 -0.70 -11.38
CA HIS A 152 -17.28 -0.83 -10.36
C HIS A 152 -17.41 0.38 -9.43
N ASP A 153 -16.83 1.54 -9.78
CA ASP A 153 -16.80 2.76 -8.94
C ASP A 153 -16.23 2.53 -7.53
N CYS A 154 -15.33 1.56 -7.40
CA CYS A 154 -14.73 1.13 -6.15
C CYS A 154 -13.30 1.69 -6.04
N LEU A 155 -12.96 2.36 -4.94
CA LEU A 155 -11.61 2.83 -4.66
C LEU A 155 -10.65 1.67 -4.41
N THR A 156 -9.36 1.90 -4.59
CA THR A 156 -8.32 0.90 -4.30
C THR A 156 -7.43 1.30 -3.13
N ILE A 157 -7.11 0.34 -2.25
CA ILE A 157 -5.99 0.42 -1.30
C ILE A 157 -5.00 -0.69 -1.63
N VAL A 158 -3.78 -0.32 -1.97
CA VAL A 158 -2.74 -1.26 -2.40
C VAL A 158 -1.57 -1.27 -1.41
N ASP A 159 -1.21 -2.45 -0.92
CA ASP A 159 0.05 -2.66 -0.19
C ASP A 159 1.18 -2.89 -1.19
N ALA A 160 2.13 -1.96 -1.23
CA ALA A 160 3.34 -2.06 -2.04
C ALA A 160 4.62 -2.11 -1.19
N VAL A 161 4.52 -2.56 0.07
CA VAL A 161 5.67 -2.58 1.00
C VAL A 161 6.85 -3.36 0.41
N THR A 162 6.62 -4.50 -0.21
CA THR A 162 7.67 -5.35 -0.78
C THR A 162 7.83 -5.23 -2.29
N SER A 163 6.97 -4.46 -2.97
CA SER A 163 7.02 -4.33 -4.44
C SER A 163 7.59 -2.99 -4.91
N LEU A 164 7.40 -1.89 -4.16
CA LEU A 164 7.89 -0.57 -4.56
C LEU A 164 9.42 -0.56 -4.71
N GLY A 165 9.89 -0.23 -5.90
CA GLY A 165 11.32 -0.23 -6.25
C GLY A 165 11.88 -1.60 -6.63
N GLY A 166 11.16 -2.70 -6.37
CA GLY A 166 11.57 -4.07 -6.72
C GLY A 166 10.80 -4.67 -7.90
N SER A 167 9.61 -4.15 -8.19
CA SER A 167 8.76 -4.55 -9.30
C SER A 167 8.22 -3.32 -10.01
N GLU A 168 7.67 -3.53 -11.21
CA GLU A 168 6.96 -2.45 -11.88
C GLU A 168 5.77 -1.98 -11.05
N LEU A 169 5.64 -0.66 -10.91
CA LEU A 169 4.55 0.02 -10.25
C LEU A 169 4.34 1.38 -10.93
N ASP A 170 3.11 1.72 -11.25
CA ASP A 170 2.73 2.98 -11.88
C ASP A 170 1.39 3.44 -11.28
N VAL A 171 1.46 4.27 -10.23
CA VAL A 171 0.28 4.64 -9.44
C VAL A 171 -0.74 5.37 -10.30
N ASP A 172 -0.33 6.42 -11.00
CA ASP A 172 -1.25 7.20 -11.83
C ASP A 172 -1.68 6.43 -13.09
N GLY A 173 -0.74 5.75 -13.74
CA GLY A 173 -1.04 4.98 -14.96
C GLY A 173 -1.95 3.78 -14.72
N TRP A 174 -1.93 3.18 -13.54
CA TRP A 174 -2.84 2.08 -13.16
C TRP A 174 -4.08 2.58 -12.42
N GLY A 175 -4.11 3.87 -12.02
CA GLY A 175 -5.19 4.52 -11.31
C GLY A 175 -5.42 3.96 -9.93
N ILE A 176 -4.36 3.84 -9.18
CA ILE A 176 -4.39 3.46 -7.77
C ILE A 176 -4.82 4.68 -6.95
N ASP A 177 -5.85 4.54 -6.11
CA ASP A 177 -6.38 5.66 -5.31
C ASP A 177 -5.59 5.88 -4.03
N ALA A 178 -5.22 4.81 -3.34
CA ALA A 178 -4.37 4.87 -2.16
C ALA A 178 -3.36 3.72 -2.14
N ILE A 179 -2.13 4.04 -1.76
CA ILE A 179 -1.03 3.08 -1.74
C ILE A 179 -0.08 3.41 -0.59
N TYR A 180 0.50 2.41 0.00
CA TYR A 180 1.55 2.57 1.00
C TYR A 180 2.71 1.59 0.77
N SER A 181 3.87 1.97 1.31
CA SER A 181 5.07 1.16 1.27
C SER A 181 5.92 1.34 2.53
N GLY A 182 7.09 0.74 2.56
CA GLY A 182 8.08 0.91 3.62
C GLY A 182 9.50 0.93 3.05
N SER A 183 10.31 1.91 3.47
CA SER A 183 11.67 2.11 2.93
C SER A 183 12.60 0.93 3.19
N GLN A 184 12.41 0.18 4.30
CA GLN A 184 13.27 -0.93 4.73
C GLN A 184 13.20 -2.19 3.81
N LYS A 185 12.52 -2.11 2.69
CA LYS A 185 12.44 -3.19 1.68
C LYS A 185 13.33 -2.85 0.48
N CYS A 186 12.77 -2.58 -0.68
CA CYS A 186 13.56 -2.37 -1.89
C CYS A 186 14.12 -0.95 -2.05
N LEU A 187 13.78 -0.01 -1.17
CA LEU A 187 14.24 1.37 -1.26
C LEU A 187 15.52 1.64 -0.46
N SER A 188 15.93 0.77 0.45
CA SER A 188 17.14 1.01 1.29
C SER A 188 18.09 -0.16 1.31
#